data_542de044720842cd094695b84046279c
#
_entry.id   542de044720842cd094695b84046279c
#
_cell.length_a   1.000
_cell.length_b   1.000
_cell.length_c   1.000
_cell.angle_alpha   90.00
_cell.angle_beta   90.00
_cell.angle_gamma   90.00
#
_symmetry.space_group_name_H-M   'P 1'
#
loop_
_entity.id
_entity.type
_entity.pdbx_description
1 polymer ?
#
loop_
_entity_poly.entity_id
_entity_poly.type
_entity_poly.pdbx_seq_one_letter_code
_entity_poly.pdbx_strand_id
1 'polypeptide(L)'
;MTERLLVVDDDEFVRVLMEEMLGQCGYAVSSAEDGQAAWEAIERDPAHYDLILLDKQMPRLDGISLLRRIRGDSRFADLPVIMLTADTSPEDVSEGLAAGAHYYLTKPSSEDVLKVVIKSALAESRQKRELRALAGRHAGSLGLLCRAEFRCRTLAEAKDLALLLADASMDPSRTVVGYSELLINAVEHGNLGISYADKSRLLGEGRWVEEVEQRLRSPDYADRVVTVTLKKADGNSQVTIVDEGPGFDWRSYLEFSAERVFDLHGRGIAMSKAVSFDSLEYQG
;
A
#
# COMPACT_ATOMS: atom_id res chain seq x y z
N MET A 1 -7.96 15.49 -13.45
CA MET A 1 -8.77 14.45 -14.12
C MET A 1 -9.73 13.92 -13.09
N THR A 2 -10.95 13.56 -13.49
CA THR A 2 -11.95 12.96 -12.59
C THR A 2 -11.57 11.49 -12.41
N GLU A 3 -11.42 11.01 -11.16
CA GLU A 3 -11.13 9.60 -10.88
C GLU A 3 -12.34 8.73 -11.24
N ARG A 4 -12.06 7.55 -11.79
CA ARG A 4 -13.04 6.59 -12.29
C ARG A 4 -13.12 5.38 -11.36
N LEU A 5 -14.27 5.17 -10.76
CA LEU A 5 -14.52 4.09 -9.82
C LEU A 5 -15.41 3.02 -10.47
N LEU A 6 -15.12 1.74 -10.20
CA LEU A 6 -15.99 0.63 -10.55
C LEU A 6 -16.63 0.07 -9.28
N VAL A 7 -17.95 0.09 -9.21
CA VAL A 7 -18.74 -0.54 -8.14
C VAL A 7 -19.21 -1.91 -8.61
N VAL A 8 -18.86 -2.95 -7.87
CA VAL A 8 -19.21 -4.34 -8.21
C VAL A 8 -20.02 -4.91 -7.06
N ASP A 9 -21.30 -5.16 -7.29
CA ASP A 9 -22.26 -5.64 -6.30
C ASP A 9 -23.43 -6.30 -7.03
N ASP A 10 -23.99 -7.39 -6.54
CA ASP A 10 -25.11 -8.06 -7.21
C ASP A 10 -26.45 -7.36 -6.91
N ASP A 11 -26.55 -6.60 -5.82
CA ASP A 11 -27.73 -5.82 -5.48
C ASP A 11 -27.80 -4.51 -6.32
N GLU A 12 -28.79 -4.42 -7.22
CA GLU A 12 -29.02 -3.24 -8.05
C GLU A 12 -29.25 -1.98 -7.23
N PHE A 13 -29.96 -2.08 -6.11
CA PHE A 13 -30.22 -0.93 -5.25
C PHE A 13 -28.92 -0.38 -4.65
N VAL A 14 -28.04 -1.26 -4.21
CA VAL A 14 -26.71 -0.86 -3.68
C VAL A 14 -25.90 -0.18 -4.77
N ARG A 15 -25.87 -0.73 -5.99
CA ARG A 15 -25.13 -0.11 -7.10
C ARG A 15 -25.63 1.29 -7.41
N VAL A 16 -26.95 1.48 -7.55
CA VAL A 16 -27.55 2.81 -7.84
C VAL A 16 -27.25 3.80 -6.73
N LEU A 17 -27.38 3.39 -5.46
CA LEU A 17 -27.09 4.24 -4.31
C LEU A 17 -25.62 4.68 -4.28
N MET A 18 -24.70 3.75 -4.53
CA MET A 18 -23.26 4.05 -4.58
C MET A 18 -22.89 4.96 -5.76
N GLU A 19 -23.48 4.74 -6.94
CA GLU A 19 -23.28 5.61 -8.11
C GLU A 19 -23.71 7.05 -7.81
N GLU A 20 -24.88 7.23 -7.22
CA GLU A 20 -25.39 8.55 -6.86
C GLU A 20 -24.50 9.23 -5.81
N MET A 21 -24.21 8.54 -4.70
CA MET A 21 -23.41 9.05 -3.59
C MET A 21 -21.98 9.43 -4.04
N LEU A 22 -21.32 8.56 -4.76
CA LEU A 22 -19.94 8.79 -5.21
C LEU A 22 -19.89 9.82 -6.36
N GLY A 23 -20.92 9.85 -7.22
CA GLY A 23 -21.09 10.89 -8.24
C GLY A 23 -21.22 12.29 -7.64
N GLN A 24 -21.95 12.43 -6.54
CA GLN A 24 -22.05 13.70 -5.79
C GLN A 24 -20.69 14.11 -5.17
N CYS A 25 -19.80 13.14 -4.91
CA CYS A 25 -18.43 13.41 -4.46
C CYS A 25 -17.46 13.81 -5.59
N GLY A 26 -17.92 13.82 -6.84
CA GLY A 26 -17.13 14.23 -8.00
C GLY A 26 -16.38 13.08 -8.69
N TYR A 27 -16.67 11.83 -8.36
CA TYR A 27 -16.12 10.65 -9.05
C TYR A 27 -16.94 10.31 -10.29
N ALA A 28 -16.29 9.76 -11.32
CA ALA A 28 -16.97 9.11 -12.42
C ALA A 28 -17.17 7.63 -12.03
N VAL A 29 -18.42 7.20 -11.91
CA VAL A 29 -18.75 5.86 -11.41
C VAL A 29 -19.35 5.01 -12.52
N SER A 30 -18.90 3.77 -12.61
CA SER A 30 -19.53 2.71 -13.40
C SER A 30 -19.82 1.54 -12.49
N SER A 31 -20.78 0.69 -12.85
CA SER A 31 -21.09 -0.49 -12.06
C SER A 31 -21.06 -1.78 -12.87
N ALA A 32 -20.91 -2.91 -12.16
CA ALA A 32 -21.03 -4.26 -12.69
C ALA A 32 -21.83 -5.12 -11.70
N GLU A 33 -22.64 -6.02 -12.24
CA GLU A 33 -23.58 -6.85 -11.45
C GLU A 33 -22.94 -8.09 -10.82
N ASP A 34 -21.69 -8.43 -11.18
CA ASP A 34 -20.89 -9.52 -10.62
C ASP A 34 -19.42 -9.44 -11.05
N GLY A 35 -18.63 -10.37 -10.53
CA GLY A 35 -17.20 -10.43 -10.81
C GLY A 35 -16.86 -10.72 -12.26
N GLN A 36 -17.69 -11.45 -13.00
CA GLN A 36 -17.42 -11.75 -14.40
C GLN A 36 -17.62 -10.49 -15.28
N ALA A 37 -18.72 -9.77 -15.08
CA ALA A 37 -18.97 -8.50 -15.76
C ALA A 37 -17.91 -7.45 -15.41
N ALA A 38 -17.48 -7.39 -14.15
CA ALA A 38 -16.40 -6.52 -13.70
C ALA A 38 -15.07 -6.88 -14.39
N TRP A 39 -14.72 -8.17 -14.47
CA TRP A 39 -13.51 -8.60 -15.15
C TRP A 39 -13.50 -8.18 -16.63
N GLU A 40 -14.60 -8.40 -17.35
CA GLU A 40 -14.73 -8.01 -18.75
C GLU A 40 -14.59 -6.48 -18.94
N ALA A 41 -15.10 -5.72 -17.97
CA ALA A 41 -14.96 -4.25 -18.01
C ALA A 41 -13.51 -3.78 -17.82
N ILE A 42 -12.78 -4.32 -16.83
CA ILE A 42 -11.39 -3.94 -16.56
C ILE A 42 -10.41 -4.50 -17.61
N GLU A 43 -10.68 -5.68 -18.17
CA GLU A 43 -9.83 -6.29 -19.21
C GLU A 43 -9.91 -5.52 -20.54
N ARG A 44 -11.08 -4.95 -20.86
CA ARG A 44 -11.30 -4.16 -22.08
C ARG A 44 -10.44 -2.89 -22.13
N ASP A 45 -10.28 -2.22 -20.99
CA ASP A 45 -9.42 -1.06 -20.86
C ASP A 45 -8.73 -1.08 -19.48
N PRO A 46 -7.53 -1.67 -19.38
CA PRO A 46 -6.81 -1.84 -18.11
C PRO A 46 -6.47 -0.54 -17.36
N ALA A 47 -6.44 0.59 -18.06
CA ALA A 47 -6.13 1.89 -17.48
C ALA A 47 -7.39 2.73 -17.17
N HIS A 48 -8.59 2.17 -17.40
CA HIS A 48 -9.83 2.93 -17.30
C HIS A 48 -10.21 3.28 -15.87
N TYR A 49 -10.01 2.35 -14.95
CA TYR A 49 -10.45 2.52 -13.55
C TYR A 49 -9.29 2.85 -12.62
N ASP A 50 -9.53 3.76 -11.70
CA ASP A 50 -8.59 4.18 -10.67
C ASP A 50 -8.78 3.41 -9.36
N LEU A 51 -9.97 2.82 -9.11
CA LEU A 51 -10.31 2.06 -7.92
C LEU A 51 -11.52 1.17 -8.17
N ILE A 52 -11.56 0.00 -7.51
CA ILE A 52 -12.70 -0.91 -7.48
C ILE A 52 -13.27 -0.99 -6.05
N LEU A 53 -14.59 -0.79 -5.92
CA LEU A 53 -15.38 -1.18 -4.74
C LEU A 53 -16.02 -2.52 -5.06
N LEU A 54 -15.70 -3.56 -4.30
CA LEU A 54 -16.01 -4.94 -4.63
C LEU A 54 -16.77 -5.62 -3.51
N ASP A 55 -17.99 -6.02 -3.79
CA ASP A 55 -18.72 -6.92 -2.88
C ASP A 55 -18.06 -8.29 -2.81
N LYS A 56 -18.10 -8.91 -1.63
CA LYS A 56 -17.53 -10.23 -1.41
C LYS A 56 -18.38 -11.34 -2.01
N GLN A 57 -19.70 -11.27 -1.81
CA GLN A 57 -20.64 -12.35 -2.13
C GLN A 57 -21.47 -11.97 -3.34
N MET A 58 -21.14 -12.56 -4.48
CA MET A 58 -21.84 -12.34 -5.74
C MET A 58 -21.99 -13.66 -6.52
N PRO A 59 -23.00 -13.76 -7.39
CA PRO A 59 -23.15 -14.92 -8.26
C PRO A 59 -22.04 -14.97 -9.33
N ARG A 60 -21.92 -16.12 -10.01
CA ARG A 60 -20.98 -16.40 -11.12
C ARG A 60 -19.52 -16.34 -10.67
N LEU A 61 -18.94 -15.19 -10.49
CA LEU A 61 -17.57 -14.99 -9.99
C LEU A 61 -17.64 -14.12 -8.72
N ASP A 62 -17.33 -14.72 -7.57
CA ASP A 62 -17.31 -14.05 -6.28
C ASP A 62 -16.16 -13.01 -6.17
N GLY A 63 -16.28 -12.11 -5.19
CA GLY A 63 -15.34 -11.01 -5.04
C GLY A 63 -13.90 -11.45 -4.75
N ILE A 64 -13.71 -12.50 -3.95
CA ILE A 64 -12.37 -13.02 -3.63
C ILE A 64 -11.71 -13.63 -4.86
N SER A 65 -12.47 -14.38 -5.65
CA SER A 65 -11.99 -14.98 -6.90
C SER A 65 -11.63 -13.92 -7.93
N LEU A 66 -12.45 -12.87 -8.07
CA LEU A 66 -12.13 -11.71 -8.91
C LEU A 66 -10.86 -11.00 -8.42
N LEU A 67 -10.74 -10.77 -7.13
CA LEU A 67 -9.55 -10.13 -6.54
C LEU A 67 -8.28 -10.92 -6.83
N ARG A 68 -8.29 -12.24 -6.63
CA ARG A 68 -7.15 -13.12 -6.96
C ARG A 68 -6.79 -13.02 -8.45
N ARG A 69 -7.79 -12.95 -9.32
CA ARG A 69 -7.58 -12.80 -10.77
C ARG A 69 -6.94 -11.45 -11.12
N ILE A 70 -7.41 -10.36 -10.50
CA ILE A 70 -6.82 -9.01 -10.64
C ILE A 70 -5.36 -9.03 -10.16
N ARG A 71 -5.05 -9.64 -9.01
CA ARG A 71 -3.68 -9.69 -8.46
C ARG A 71 -2.74 -10.62 -9.24
N GLY A 72 -3.28 -11.60 -9.96
CA GLY A 72 -2.50 -12.47 -10.84
C GLY A 72 -2.06 -11.80 -12.16
N ASP A 73 -2.58 -10.61 -12.47
CA ASP A 73 -2.26 -9.89 -13.69
C ASP A 73 -1.49 -8.60 -13.38
N SER A 74 -0.24 -8.52 -13.88
CA SER A 74 0.65 -7.39 -13.62
C SER A 74 0.11 -6.03 -14.14
N ARG A 75 -0.80 -6.03 -15.11
CA ARG A 75 -1.46 -4.82 -15.61
C ARG A 75 -2.26 -4.11 -14.53
N PHE A 76 -2.75 -4.84 -13.52
CA PHE A 76 -3.59 -4.34 -12.44
C PHE A 76 -2.87 -4.29 -11.08
N ALA A 77 -1.55 -4.42 -11.05
CA ALA A 77 -0.76 -4.47 -9.81
C ALA A 77 -1.02 -3.27 -8.87
N ASP A 78 -1.25 -2.09 -9.44
CA ASP A 78 -1.48 -0.84 -8.69
C ASP A 78 -2.96 -0.43 -8.64
N LEU A 79 -3.89 -1.25 -9.16
CA LEU A 79 -5.32 -0.96 -9.09
C LEU A 79 -5.84 -1.26 -7.68
N PRO A 80 -6.23 -0.26 -6.89
CA PRO A 80 -6.72 -0.49 -5.55
C PRO A 80 -8.11 -1.14 -5.57
N VAL A 81 -8.27 -2.15 -4.73
CA VAL A 81 -9.56 -2.84 -4.53
C VAL A 81 -9.94 -2.72 -3.06
N ILE A 82 -11.09 -2.13 -2.80
CA ILE A 82 -11.73 -2.05 -1.48
C ILE A 82 -12.82 -3.12 -1.44
N MET A 83 -12.68 -4.09 -0.55
CA MET A 83 -13.71 -5.10 -0.34
C MET A 83 -14.82 -4.55 0.54
N LEU A 84 -16.07 -4.75 0.12
CA LEU A 84 -17.28 -4.46 0.90
C LEU A 84 -17.89 -5.79 1.34
N THR A 85 -18.23 -5.95 2.62
CA THR A 85 -18.80 -7.20 3.13
C THR A 85 -19.80 -6.97 4.24
N ALA A 86 -20.83 -7.78 4.29
CA ALA A 86 -21.74 -7.85 5.43
C ALA A 86 -21.18 -8.74 6.56
N ASP A 87 -20.24 -9.64 6.24
CA ASP A 87 -19.62 -10.56 7.18
C ASP A 87 -18.30 -9.99 7.72
N THR A 88 -18.16 -10.04 9.05
CA THR A 88 -17.02 -9.50 9.80
C THR A 88 -16.21 -10.61 10.47
N SER A 89 -16.36 -11.85 10.04
CA SER A 89 -15.60 -12.95 10.64
C SER A 89 -14.09 -12.70 10.43
N PRO A 90 -13.25 -12.93 11.45
CA PRO A 90 -11.81 -12.75 11.33
C PRO A 90 -11.19 -13.57 10.20
N GLU A 91 -11.75 -14.75 9.92
CA GLU A 91 -11.32 -15.66 8.88
C GLU A 91 -11.54 -15.07 7.49
N ASP A 92 -12.73 -14.53 7.23
CA ASP A 92 -13.11 -13.93 5.95
C ASP A 92 -12.30 -12.69 5.61
N VAL A 93 -12.04 -11.91 6.61
CA VAL A 93 -11.23 -10.71 6.48
C VAL A 93 -9.77 -11.06 6.20
N SER A 94 -9.23 -12.06 6.92
CA SER A 94 -7.88 -12.58 6.67
C SER A 94 -7.74 -13.13 5.25
N GLU A 95 -8.74 -13.85 4.76
CA GLU A 95 -8.75 -14.36 3.38
C GLU A 95 -8.70 -13.23 2.34
N GLY A 96 -9.52 -12.19 2.50
CA GLY A 96 -9.54 -11.07 1.55
C GLY A 96 -8.24 -10.29 1.51
N LEU A 97 -7.59 -10.10 2.67
CA LEU A 97 -6.28 -9.46 2.72
C LEU A 97 -5.19 -10.34 2.13
N ALA A 98 -5.20 -11.63 2.43
CA ALA A 98 -4.27 -12.59 1.81
C ALA A 98 -4.47 -12.67 0.29
N ALA A 99 -5.70 -12.45 -0.20
CA ALA A 99 -6.00 -12.32 -1.62
C ALA A 99 -5.53 -10.98 -2.22
N GLY A 100 -5.07 -10.01 -1.42
CA GLY A 100 -4.50 -8.75 -1.87
C GLY A 100 -5.46 -7.55 -1.90
N ALA A 101 -6.54 -7.55 -1.09
CA ALA A 101 -7.38 -6.37 -0.90
C ALA A 101 -6.57 -5.23 -0.27
N HIS A 102 -6.80 -3.98 -0.74
CA HIS A 102 -6.19 -2.79 -0.15
C HIS A 102 -6.89 -2.42 1.16
N TYR A 103 -8.21 -2.49 1.16
CA TYR A 103 -9.05 -2.17 2.33
C TYR A 103 -10.22 -3.12 2.41
N TYR A 104 -10.71 -3.31 3.62
CA TYR A 104 -11.91 -4.07 3.94
C TYR A 104 -12.87 -3.15 4.69
N LEU A 105 -14.11 -3.03 4.23
CA LEU A 105 -15.14 -2.25 4.89
C LEU A 105 -16.38 -3.10 5.13
N THR A 106 -16.97 -2.94 6.31
CA THR A 106 -18.22 -3.63 6.65
C THR A 106 -19.43 -2.85 6.14
N LYS A 107 -20.40 -3.55 5.58
CA LYS A 107 -21.71 -2.98 5.24
C LYS A 107 -22.62 -3.02 6.49
N PRO A 108 -23.39 -1.96 6.80
CA PRO A 108 -23.39 -0.66 6.16
C PRO A 108 -22.22 0.21 6.64
N SER A 109 -21.42 0.74 5.72
CA SER A 109 -20.40 1.76 6.05
C SER A 109 -21.04 3.15 6.04
N SER A 110 -20.60 4.02 6.95
CA SER A 110 -20.98 5.41 6.82
C SER A 110 -20.34 6.04 5.59
N GLU A 111 -21.04 6.98 4.97
CA GLU A 111 -20.57 7.70 3.80
C GLU A 111 -19.21 8.38 4.05
N ASP A 112 -19.00 8.95 5.24
CA ASP A 112 -17.76 9.61 5.61
C ASP A 112 -16.58 8.64 5.68
N VAL A 113 -16.76 7.44 6.27
CA VAL A 113 -15.73 6.40 6.33
C VAL A 113 -15.37 5.94 4.92
N LEU A 114 -16.36 5.66 4.08
CA LEU A 114 -16.13 5.23 2.70
C LEU A 114 -15.34 6.28 1.91
N LYS A 115 -15.69 7.57 2.03
CA LYS A 115 -14.96 8.67 1.39
C LYS A 115 -13.50 8.76 1.84
N VAL A 116 -13.23 8.62 3.12
CA VAL A 116 -11.87 8.66 3.67
C VAL A 116 -11.05 7.49 3.11
N VAL A 117 -11.60 6.28 3.12
CA VAL A 117 -10.91 5.09 2.62
C VAL A 117 -10.64 5.16 1.11
N ILE A 118 -11.60 5.62 0.31
CA ILE A 118 -11.40 5.82 -1.13
C ILE A 118 -10.28 6.82 -1.40
N LYS A 119 -10.28 7.96 -0.71
CA LYS A 119 -9.22 8.97 -0.86
C LYS A 119 -7.85 8.43 -0.50
N SER A 120 -7.73 7.68 0.59
CA SER A 120 -6.48 7.03 1.01
C SER A 120 -6.01 6.03 -0.03
N ALA A 121 -6.89 5.14 -0.50
CA ALA A 121 -6.54 4.12 -1.49
C ALA A 121 -6.08 4.73 -2.82
N LEU A 122 -6.74 5.78 -3.29
CA LEU A 122 -6.36 6.51 -4.50
C LEU A 122 -5.01 7.22 -4.34
N ALA A 123 -4.77 7.86 -3.20
CA ALA A 123 -3.51 8.54 -2.91
C ALA A 123 -2.33 7.57 -2.86
N GLU A 124 -2.48 6.43 -2.15
CA GLU A 124 -1.47 5.37 -2.09
C GLU A 124 -1.17 4.78 -3.47
N SER A 125 -2.20 4.45 -4.26
CA SER A 125 -2.04 3.91 -5.61
C SER A 125 -1.30 4.90 -6.52
N ARG A 126 -1.63 6.19 -6.43
CA ARG A 126 -0.96 7.25 -7.20
C ARG A 126 0.52 7.35 -6.83
N GLN A 127 0.83 7.35 -5.53
CA GLN A 127 2.21 7.38 -5.05
C GLN A 127 3.01 6.15 -5.52
N LYS A 128 2.42 4.95 -5.47
CA LYS A 128 3.05 3.71 -5.95
C LYS A 128 3.34 3.77 -7.45
N ARG A 129 2.38 4.24 -8.26
CA ARG A 129 2.56 4.42 -9.71
C ARG A 129 3.68 5.43 -10.04
N GLU A 130 3.75 6.54 -9.32
CA GLU A 130 4.80 7.54 -9.49
C GLU A 130 6.19 6.97 -9.18
N LEU A 131 6.33 6.24 -8.05
CA LEU A 131 7.59 5.58 -7.69
C LEU A 131 8.03 4.57 -8.76
N ARG A 132 7.11 3.74 -9.26
CA ARG A 132 7.43 2.78 -10.32
C ARG A 132 7.80 3.44 -11.64
N ALA A 133 7.19 4.56 -11.98
CA ALA A 133 7.54 5.32 -13.19
C ALA A 133 8.93 5.96 -13.11
N LEU A 134 9.43 6.22 -11.90
CA LEU A 134 10.77 6.76 -11.66
C LEU A 134 11.86 5.68 -11.57
N ALA A 135 11.49 4.46 -11.16
CA ALA A 135 12.42 3.34 -10.97
C ALA A 135 13.02 2.87 -12.32
N GLY A 136 14.24 2.35 -12.27
CA GLY A 136 14.95 1.78 -13.41
C GLY A 136 15.80 2.77 -14.20
N ARG A 137 15.80 4.05 -13.85
CA ARG A 137 16.51 5.08 -14.64
C ARG A 137 18.04 4.96 -14.61
N HIS A 138 18.61 4.39 -13.54
CA HIS A 138 20.05 4.31 -13.30
C HIS A 138 20.59 2.87 -13.22
N ALA A 139 19.77 1.86 -13.55
CA ALA A 139 20.09 0.45 -13.37
C ALA A 139 21.43 0.01 -13.96
N GLY A 140 21.83 0.54 -15.11
CA GLY A 140 23.07 0.15 -15.78
C GLY A 140 24.33 0.44 -14.98
N SER A 141 24.46 1.63 -14.40
CA SER A 141 25.62 2.04 -13.62
C SER A 141 25.67 1.36 -12.26
N LEU A 142 24.50 1.17 -11.64
CA LEU A 142 24.37 0.51 -10.33
C LEU A 142 24.55 -1.00 -10.41
N GLY A 143 24.49 -1.58 -11.60
CA GLY A 143 24.86 -2.98 -11.85
C GLY A 143 26.32 -3.32 -11.49
N LEU A 144 27.22 -2.33 -11.50
CA LEU A 144 28.64 -2.48 -11.15
C LEU A 144 28.93 -2.32 -9.66
N LEU A 145 27.93 -1.92 -8.86
CA LEU A 145 28.09 -1.69 -7.44
C LEU A 145 28.19 -3.04 -6.69
N CYS A 146 29.22 -3.21 -5.87
CA CYS A 146 29.39 -4.39 -5.01
C CYS A 146 28.93 -4.15 -3.57
N ARG A 147 29.18 -2.94 -3.04
CA ARG A 147 28.79 -2.53 -1.69
C ARG A 147 28.61 -1.03 -1.61
N ALA A 148 27.60 -0.60 -0.86
CA ALA A 148 27.41 0.78 -0.48
C ALA A 148 26.82 0.87 0.93
N GLU A 149 27.09 1.99 1.62
CA GLU A 149 26.47 2.35 2.88
C GLU A 149 25.92 3.76 2.78
N PHE A 150 24.68 3.94 3.24
CA PHE A 150 23.98 5.21 3.21
C PHE A 150 23.45 5.54 4.59
N ARG A 151 23.22 6.82 4.83
CA ARG A 151 22.56 7.33 6.02
C ARG A 151 21.48 8.30 5.60
N CYS A 152 20.27 8.12 6.11
CA CYS A 152 19.17 9.03 5.86
C CYS A 152 18.44 9.37 7.17
N ARG A 153 17.80 10.53 7.20
CA ARG A 153 17.08 11.05 8.37
C ARG A 153 15.66 11.47 8.05
N THR A 154 15.44 11.95 6.84
CA THR A 154 14.19 12.55 6.41
C THR A 154 13.40 11.60 5.51
N LEU A 155 12.10 11.82 5.43
CA LEU A 155 11.24 11.07 4.52
C LEU A 155 11.57 11.29 3.05
N ALA A 156 12.08 12.48 2.70
CA ALA A 156 12.53 12.78 1.34
C ALA A 156 13.78 11.95 0.99
N GLU A 157 14.80 11.96 1.86
CA GLU A 157 16.00 11.13 1.69
C GLU A 157 15.68 9.64 1.65
N ALA A 158 14.73 9.18 2.47
CA ALA A 158 14.25 7.78 2.46
C ALA A 158 13.64 7.40 1.10
N LYS A 159 12.84 8.27 0.49
CA LYS A 159 12.26 8.06 -0.84
C LYS A 159 13.30 8.05 -1.94
N ASP A 160 14.24 9.00 -1.93
CA ASP A 160 15.32 9.05 -2.90
C ASP A 160 16.21 7.80 -2.81
N LEU A 161 16.51 7.36 -1.59
CA LEU A 161 17.29 6.14 -1.35
C LEU A 161 16.51 4.88 -1.80
N ALA A 162 15.20 4.84 -1.61
CA ALA A 162 14.36 3.74 -2.11
C ALA A 162 14.45 3.57 -3.63
N LEU A 163 14.44 4.68 -4.37
CA LEU A 163 14.61 4.67 -5.83
C LEU A 163 16.00 4.15 -6.22
N LEU A 164 17.05 4.60 -5.56
CA LEU A 164 18.42 4.16 -5.83
C LEU A 164 18.62 2.67 -5.53
N LEU A 165 18.09 2.17 -4.40
CA LEU A 165 18.14 0.75 -4.06
C LEU A 165 17.35 -0.11 -5.05
N ALA A 166 16.21 0.38 -5.50
CA ALA A 166 15.41 -0.28 -6.53
C ALA A 166 16.19 -0.36 -7.86
N ASP A 167 16.79 0.74 -8.31
CA ASP A 167 17.61 0.77 -9.51
C ASP A 167 18.81 -0.18 -9.45
N ALA A 168 19.30 -0.48 -8.23
CA ALA A 168 20.35 -1.46 -7.99
C ALA A 168 19.84 -2.91 -7.94
N SER A 169 18.54 -3.16 -7.94
CA SER A 169 17.93 -4.50 -7.90
C SER A 169 17.72 -5.08 -9.30
N MET A 170 17.36 -6.37 -9.39
CA MET A 170 17.05 -7.04 -10.66
C MET A 170 15.69 -6.60 -11.25
N ASP A 171 14.74 -6.23 -10.37
CA ASP A 171 13.41 -5.73 -10.76
C ASP A 171 13.09 -4.44 -9.99
N PRO A 172 13.51 -3.29 -10.54
CA PRO A 172 13.28 -1.98 -9.91
C PRO A 172 11.80 -1.69 -9.63
N SER A 173 10.91 -2.04 -10.56
CA SER A 173 9.48 -1.76 -10.45
C SER A 173 8.82 -2.55 -9.32
N ARG A 174 9.29 -3.75 -9.07
CA ARG A 174 8.82 -4.62 -8.00
C ARG A 174 9.30 -4.13 -6.63
N THR A 175 10.57 -3.75 -6.52
CA THR A 175 11.24 -3.51 -5.24
C THR A 175 11.08 -2.10 -4.70
N VAL A 176 10.85 -1.09 -5.57
CA VAL A 176 10.81 0.33 -5.16
C VAL A 176 9.77 0.63 -4.08
N VAL A 177 8.60 0.04 -4.19
CA VAL A 177 7.53 0.23 -3.21
C VAL A 177 7.91 -0.38 -1.86
N GLY A 178 8.49 -1.59 -1.88
CA GLY A 178 8.96 -2.24 -0.66
C GLY A 178 10.07 -1.46 0.05
N TYR A 179 11.08 -0.99 -0.68
CA TYR A 179 12.13 -0.15 -0.09
C TYR A 179 11.56 1.16 0.47
N SER A 180 10.64 1.81 -0.26
CA SER A 180 10.00 3.03 0.23
C SER A 180 9.27 2.80 1.55
N GLU A 181 8.48 1.74 1.65
CA GLU A 181 7.76 1.37 2.88
C GLU A 181 8.71 1.11 4.06
N LEU A 182 9.73 0.28 3.85
CA LEU A 182 10.66 -0.07 4.92
C LEU A 182 11.47 1.14 5.40
N LEU A 183 11.96 1.98 4.49
CA LEU A 183 12.76 3.16 4.84
C LEU A 183 11.91 4.24 5.52
N ILE A 184 10.69 4.49 5.04
CA ILE A 184 9.75 5.40 5.68
C ILE A 184 9.42 4.90 7.09
N ASN A 185 9.15 3.60 7.28
CA ASN A 185 8.88 3.04 8.59
C ASN A 185 10.08 3.18 9.54
N ALA A 186 11.30 2.97 9.07
CA ALA A 186 12.52 3.15 9.85
C ALA A 186 12.69 4.61 10.31
N VAL A 187 12.35 5.58 9.46
CA VAL A 187 12.37 7.01 9.85
C VAL A 187 11.24 7.34 10.81
N GLU A 188 9.98 7.05 10.45
CA GLU A 188 8.79 7.47 11.21
C GLU A 188 8.66 6.73 12.53
N HIS A 189 8.62 5.41 12.45
CA HIS A 189 8.34 4.56 13.62
C HIS A 189 9.60 4.26 14.41
N GLY A 190 10.70 3.99 13.72
CA GLY A 190 11.99 3.74 14.34
C GLY A 190 12.58 5.02 14.95
N ASN A 191 13.11 5.90 14.14
CA ASN A 191 13.88 7.06 14.63
C ASN A 191 13.02 8.14 15.27
N LEU A 192 11.86 8.49 14.68
CA LEU A 192 11.01 9.57 15.21
C LEU A 192 10.01 9.09 16.27
N GLY A 193 9.85 7.78 16.47
CA GLY A 193 8.96 7.22 17.49
C GLY A 193 7.48 7.57 17.30
N ILE A 194 7.04 7.80 16.05
CA ILE A 194 5.63 8.04 15.72
C ILE A 194 4.92 6.68 15.71
N SER A 195 3.99 6.45 16.63
CA SER A 195 3.21 5.22 16.62
C SER A 195 2.21 5.17 15.44
N TYR A 196 1.73 3.97 15.08
CA TYR A 196 0.68 3.83 14.06
C TYR A 196 -0.61 4.56 14.45
N ALA A 197 -0.97 4.54 15.73
CA ALA A 197 -2.13 5.27 16.26
C ALA A 197 -1.94 6.79 16.11
N ASP A 198 -0.74 7.30 16.43
CA ASP A 198 -0.43 8.72 16.25
C ASP A 198 -0.47 9.11 14.77
N LYS A 199 0.10 8.29 13.89
CA LYS A 199 0.08 8.54 12.45
C LYS A 199 -1.35 8.64 11.91
N SER A 200 -2.22 7.71 12.27
CA SER A 200 -3.64 7.72 11.87
C SER A 200 -4.36 8.98 12.35
N ARG A 201 -4.16 9.36 13.62
CA ARG A 201 -4.73 10.58 14.20
C ARG A 201 -4.21 11.84 13.51
N LEU A 202 -2.90 11.97 13.36
CA LEU A 202 -2.24 13.11 12.75
C LEU A 202 -2.62 13.32 11.27
N LEU A 203 -2.79 12.22 10.52
CA LEU A 203 -3.29 12.29 9.14
C LEU A 203 -4.74 12.76 9.09
N GLY A 204 -5.59 12.28 10.01
CA GLY A 204 -6.97 12.74 10.14
C GLY A 204 -7.08 14.23 10.48
N GLU A 205 -6.13 14.76 11.28
CA GLU A 205 -6.02 16.17 11.66
C GLU A 205 -5.31 17.05 10.59
N GLY A 206 -4.72 16.45 9.56
CA GLY A 206 -3.90 17.16 8.56
C GLY A 206 -2.55 17.69 9.09
N ARG A 207 -2.09 17.20 10.24
CA ARG A 207 -0.90 17.70 11.00
C ARG A 207 0.31 16.77 10.91
N TRP A 208 0.22 15.68 10.16
CA TRP A 208 1.29 14.69 10.11
C TRP A 208 2.63 15.26 9.62
N VAL A 209 2.63 16.07 8.57
CA VAL A 209 3.86 16.69 8.02
C VAL A 209 4.49 17.62 9.06
N GLU A 210 3.68 18.43 9.72
CA GLU A 210 4.13 19.35 10.77
C GLU A 210 4.80 18.60 11.94
N GLU A 211 4.17 17.51 12.41
CA GLU A 211 4.72 16.67 13.48
C GLU A 211 6.06 16.04 13.11
N VAL A 212 6.16 15.47 11.89
CA VAL A 212 7.42 14.90 11.39
C VAL A 212 8.53 15.96 11.37
N GLU A 213 8.26 17.15 10.84
CA GLU A 213 9.23 18.24 10.83
C GLU A 213 9.62 18.72 12.22
N GLN A 214 8.67 18.78 13.15
CA GLN A 214 8.92 19.16 14.53
C GLN A 214 9.84 18.14 15.20
N ARG A 215 9.58 16.84 15.08
CA ARG A 215 10.42 15.79 15.66
C ARG A 215 11.81 15.76 15.05
N LEU A 216 11.95 15.94 13.74
CA LEU A 216 13.26 16.05 13.08
C LEU A 216 14.15 17.17 13.62
N ARG A 217 13.55 18.23 14.20
CA ARG A 217 14.26 19.37 14.82
C ARG A 217 14.45 19.20 16.32
N SER A 218 13.74 18.28 16.96
CA SER A 218 13.84 18.05 18.41
C SER A 218 15.19 17.40 18.77
N PRO A 219 15.85 17.85 19.84
CA PRO A 219 17.10 17.26 20.32
C PRO A 219 17.02 15.75 20.59
N ASP A 220 15.84 15.25 20.95
CA ASP A 220 15.63 13.82 21.26
C ASP A 220 15.78 12.91 20.05
N TYR A 221 15.63 13.47 18.82
CA TYR A 221 15.64 12.73 17.56
C TYR A 221 16.64 13.27 16.53
N ALA A 222 17.23 14.46 16.79
CA ALA A 222 18.00 15.20 15.80
C ALA A 222 19.24 14.44 15.30
N ASP A 223 19.86 13.63 16.13
CA ASP A 223 21.08 12.89 15.80
C ASP A 223 20.81 11.48 15.29
N ARG A 224 19.55 10.99 15.35
CA ARG A 224 19.21 9.65 14.89
C ARG A 224 19.24 9.55 13.37
N VAL A 225 19.86 8.48 12.87
CA VAL A 225 19.98 8.18 11.44
C VAL A 225 19.50 6.75 11.15
N VAL A 226 18.93 6.56 9.99
CA VAL A 226 18.72 5.22 9.43
C VAL A 226 19.96 4.87 8.63
N THR A 227 20.66 3.80 9.01
CA THR A 227 21.80 3.28 8.28
C THR A 227 21.37 2.17 7.34
N VAL A 228 21.74 2.27 6.07
CA VAL A 228 21.37 1.31 5.03
C VAL A 228 22.61 0.77 4.37
N THR A 229 22.77 -0.55 4.38
CA THR A 229 23.89 -1.24 3.71
C THR A 229 23.33 -2.07 2.56
N LEU A 230 23.82 -1.80 1.35
CA LEU A 230 23.60 -2.63 0.17
C LEU A 230 24.86 -3.48 -0.06
N LYS A 231 24.70 -4.80 -0.24
CA LYS A 231 25.72 -5.74 -0.68
C LYS A 231 25.21 -6.51 -1.88
N LYS A 232 26.04 -6.64 -2.91
CA LYS A 232 25.74 -7.45 -4.11
C LYS A 232 26.80 -8.55 -4.26
N ALA A 233 26.36 -9.78 -4.37
CA ALA A 233 27.22 -10.95 -4.62
C ALA A 233 26.43 -11.98 -5.41
N ASP A 234 27.08 -12.58 -6.40
CA ASP A 234 26.56 -13.72 -7.17
C ASP A 234 25.17 -13.51 -7.78
N GLY A 235 24.90 -12.28 -8.26
CA GLY A 235 23.62 -11.89 -8.84
C GLY A 235 22.52 -11.56 -7.81
N ASN A 236 22.78 -11.73 -6.51
CA ASN A 236 21.86 -11.40 -5.44
C ASN A 236 22.17 -10.02 -4.83
N SER A 237 21.14 -9.33 -4.36
CA SER A 237 21.25 -8.07 -3.62
C SER A 237 20.70 -8.28 -2.21
N GLN A 238 21.51 -7.94 -1.21
CA GLN A 238 21.09 -7.90 0.20
C GLN A 238 21.10 -6.45 0.67
N VAL A 239 19.96 -5.99 1.18
CA VAL A 239 19.83 -4.68 1.80
C VAL A 239 19.54 -4.87 3.28
N THR A 240 20.32 -4.19 4.12
CA THR A 240 20.10 -4.14 5.57
C THR A 240 19.74 -2.72 5.94
N ILE A 241 18.64 -2.54 6.62
CA ILE A 241 18.13 -1.25 7.11
C ILE A 241 18.15 -1.30 8.63
N VAL A 242 18.81 -0.34 9.26
CA VAL A 242 18.94 -0.25 10.72
C VAL A 242 18.53 1.15 11.16
N ASP A 243 17.53 1.24 12.01
CA ASP A 243 17.14 2.47 12.72
C ASP A 243 17.68 2.47 14.14
N GLU A 244 17.61 3.61 14.81
CA GLU A 244 18.05 3.82 16.20
C GLU A 244 16.86 3.93 17.18
N GLY A 245 15.73 3.37 16.79
CA GLY A 245 14.53 3.31 17.61
C GLY A 245 14.58 2.21 18.67
N PRO A 246 13.57 2.17 19.56
CA PRO A 246 13.49 1.15 20.62
C PRO A 246 13.09 -0.23 20.11
N GLY A 247 12.88 -0.38 18.78
CA GLY A 247 12.30 -1.59 18.20
C GLY A 247 10.79 -1.71 18.41
N PHE A 248 10.20 -2.76 17.84
CA PHE A 248 8.76 -3.06 17.98
C PHE A 248 8.51 -4.55 17.81
N ASP A 249 7.35 -5.03 18.21
CA ASP A 249 6.95 -6.42 17.96
C ASP A 249 6.58 -6.62 16.47
N TRP A 250 7.61 -6.79 15.66
CA TRP A 250 7.49 -6.96 14.22
C TRP A 250 6.78 -8.26 13.79
N ARG A 251 6.77 -9.29 14.67
CA ARG A 251 6.14 -10.58 14.36
C ARG A 251 4.67 -10.42 14.05
N SER A 252 4.01 -9.58 14.82
CA SER A 252 2.60 -9.24 14.62
C SER A 252 2.33 -8.52 13.29
N TYR A 253 3.34 -7.94 12.61
CA TYR A 253 3.22 -7.22 11.34
C TYR A 253 3.68 -8.00 10.10
N LEU A 254 4.27 -9.19 10.29
CA LEU A 254 4.67 -10.05 9.15
C LEU A 254 3.51 -10.80 8.51
N GLU A 255 2.40 -10.93 9.23
CA GLU A 255 1.20 -11.62 8.77
C GLU A 255 0.00 -10.68 8.83
N PHE A 256 -0.98 -10.94 7.96
CA PHE A 256 -2.23 -10.20 7.99
C PHE A 256 -3.03 -10.60 9.24
N SER A 257 -3.31 -9.63 10.12
CA SER A 257 -4.11 -9.85 11.33
C SER A 257 -5.50 -9.29 11.14
N ALA A 258 -6.51 -10.09 11.50
CA ALA A 258 -7.92 -9.69 11.47
C ALA A 258 -8.23 -8.46 12.35
N GLU A 259 -7.51 -8.28 13.45
CA GLU A 259 -7.68 -7.14 14.37
C GLU A 259 -7.26 -5.80 13.77
N ARG A 260 -6.32 -5.83 12.79
CA ARG A 260 -5.76 -4.63 12.13
C ARG A 260 -6.30 -4.37 10.73
N VAL A 261 -7.28 -5.13 10.32
CA VAL A 261 -7.91 -5.03 9.00
C VAL A 261 -8.58 -3.70 8.77
N PHE A 262 -9.14 -3.15 9.82
CA PHE A 262 -9.82 -1.85 9.77
C PHE A 262 -8.89 -0.67 9.98
N ASP A 263 -7.59 -0.92 10.25
CA ASP A 263 -6.61 0.15 10.36
C ASP A 263 -6.23 0.66 8.97
N LEU A 264 -6.25 1.97 8.80
CA LEU A 264 -5.85 2.65 7.56
C LEU A 264 -4.35 2.46 7.25
N HIS A 265 -3.54 2.01 8.24
CA HIS A 265 -2.09 1.86 8.15
C HIS A 265 -1.62 0.55 8.79
N GLY A 266 -0.34 0.16 8.58
CA GLY A 266 0.28 -0.99 9.24
C GLY A 266 0.32 -2.28 8.41
N ARG A 267 -0.06 -2.23 7.12
CA ARG A 267 0.00 -3.35 6.17
C ARG A 267 1.24 -3.36 5.28
N GLY A 268 2.00 -2.27 5.29
CA GLY A 268 3.16 -2.07 4.39
C GLY A 268 4.21 -3.18 4.52
N ILE A 269 4.50 -3.63 5.73
CA ILE A 269 5.49 -4.69 6.01
C ILE A 269 5.06 -6.03 5.39
N ALA A 270 3.84 -6.49 5.67
CA ALA A 270 3.32 -7.74 5.13
C ALA A 270 3.23 -7.71 3.59
N MET A 271 2.78 -6.61 3.02
CA MET A 271 2.73 -6.39 1.57
C MET A 271 4.13 -6.36 0.95
N SER A 272 5.09 -5.67 1.57
CA SER A 272 6.48 -5.62 1.09
C SER A 272 7.11 -7.02 1.08
N LYS A 273 6.89 -7.83 2.13
CA LYS A 273 7.32 -9.22 2.19
C LYS A 273 6.70 -10.08 1.09
N ALA A 274 5.41 -9.93 0.85
CA ALA A 274 4.69 -10.78 -0.10
C ALA A 274 5.00 -10.44 -1.57
N VAL A 275 5.23 -9.17 -1.90
CA VAL A 275 5.25 -8.69 -3.29
C VAL A 275 6.62 -8.19 -3.72
N SER A 276 7.37 -7.49 -2.83
CA SER A 276 8.55 -6.73 -3.26
C SER A 276 9.86 -7.48 -3.16
N PHE A 277 9.98 -8.43 -2.24
CA PHE A 277 11.24 -9.12 -1.94
C PHE A 277 11.10 -10.63 -2.03
N ASP A 278 12.22 -11.33 -2.32
CA ASP A 278 12.26 -12.78 -2.28
C ASP A 278 12.33 -13.30 -0.84
N SER A 279 12.97 -12.53 0.05
CA SER A 279 12.97 -12.77 1.51
C SER A 279 13.01 -11.43 2.25
N LEU A 280 12.38 -11.38 3.43
CA LEU A 280 12.42 -10.27 4.37
C LEU A 280 12.51 -10.82 5.78
N GLU A 281 13.54 -10.41 6.51
CA GLU A 281 13.80 -10.82 7.88
C GLU A 281 14.01 -9.60 8.77
N TYR A 282 13.49 -9.65 9.99
CA TYR A 282 13.72 -8.65 11.02
C TYR A 282 14.68 -9.22 12.06
N GLN A 283 15.60 -8.37 12.53
CA GLN A 283 16.59 -8.69 13.56
C GLN A 283 16.44 -7.67 14.68
N GLY A 284 16.14 -8.12 15.91
CA GLY A 284 15.97 -7.25 17.07
C GLY A 284 14.97 -7.80 18.04
#